data_028905f68f21a174adb66c4c3a06090c
#
_entry.id   028905f68f21a174adb66c4c3a06090c
#
_cell.length_a   1.000
_cell.length_b   1.000
_cell.length_c   1.000
_cell.angle_alpha   90.00
_cell.angle_beta   90.00
_cell.angle_gamma   90.00
#
_symmetry.space_group_name_H-M   'P 1'
#
loop_
_entity.id
_entity.type
_entity.pdbx_description
1 polymer ?
#
loop_
_entity_poly.entity_id
_entity_poly.type
_entity_poly.pdbx_seq_one_letter_code
_entity_poly.pdbx_strand_id
1 'polypeptide(L)'
;EMLRSLVGSEMCIRDRLLYAAREALGDNVLAVTVRTPSYPGHEARDAAQLLRELKIPHFEIGVDQLAVPGFAENGPERCYYCKRALFETVVEMAGMYHCSCVADGSNIDDEGDYRPGMKAIAELGIKSPFREVGLTKEEVRLLSREFELFTWNKPSYACLASRIPYGEVITAEKLQMIEAAEQILLDLGFAEMRVRCHGKLARIEVAESVIEKIAQPQLRRKIVEAFRKAGFLYVSLDLEGFRSGSMNDTLTDK
;
A
#
# COMPACT_ATOMS: atom_id res chain seq x y z
N GLU A 1 -8.96 25.07 -3.53
CA GLU A 1 -7.87 24.22 -3.07
C GLU A 1 -8.34 22.76 -3.04
N MET A 2 -7.48 21.84 -3.43
CA MET A 2 -7.79 20.41 -3.45
C MET A 2 -6.87 19.67 -2.47
N LEU A 3 -7.45 19.03 -1.45
CA LEU A 3 -6.72 18.14 -0.55
C LEU A 3 -6.61 16.75 -1.19
N ARG A 4 -5.42 16.16 -1.19
CA ARG A 4 -5.19 14.80 -1.68
C ARG A 4 -4.64 13.91 -0.59
N SER A 5 -5.27 12.77 -0.43
CA SER A 5 -4.82 11.74 0.51
C SER A 5 -3.98 10.69 -0.20
N LEU A 6 -2.85 10.32 0.40
CA LEU A 6 -1.99 9.23 -0.06
C LEU A 6 -2.38 7.89 0.59
N VAL A 7 -3.66 7.59 0.69
CA VAL A 7 -4.13 6.35 1.31
C VAL A 7 -4.53 5.32 0.25
N GLY A 8 -3.88 4.15 0.26
CA GLY A 8 -4.43 2.92 -0.30
C GLY A 8 -4.38 2.70 -1.81
N SER A 9 -3.68 3.51 -2.61
CA SER A 9 -3.37 3.23 -4.01
C SER A 9 -1.89 2.88 -4.22
N GLU A 10 -1.55 2.29 -5.37
CA GLU A 10 -0.16 2.04 -5.73
C GLU A 10 0.64 3.35 -5.82
N MET A 11 1.91 3.31 -5.43
CA MET A 11 2.75 4.50 -5.34
C MET A 11 2.81 5.27 -6.66
N CYS A 12 3.10 4.61 -7.77
CA CYS A 12 3.17 5.26 -9.08
C CYS A 12 1.86 5.99 -9.48
N ILE A 13 0.70 5.46 -9.07
CA ILE A 13 -0.61 6.06 -9.34
C ILE A 13 -0.82 7.31 -8.47
N ARG A 14 -0.52 7.21 -7.17
CA ARG A 14 -0.60 8.37 -6.24
C ARG A 14 0.32 9.50 -6.67
N ASP A 15 1.53 9.14 -7.04
CA ASP A 15 2.57 10.09 -7.44
C ASP A 15 2.20 10.80 -8.74
N ARG A 16 1.64 10.07 -9.71
CA ARG A 16 1.11 10.65 -10.94
C ARG A 16 -0.06 11.59 -10.66
N LEU A 17 -0.93 11.23 -9.71
CA LEU A 17 -2.04 12.09 -9.31
C LEU A 17 -1.56 13.39 -8.67
N LEU A 18 -0.55 13.34 -7.81
CA LEU A 18 0.08 14.53 -7.21
C LEU A 18 0.71 15.43 -8.27
N TYR A 19 1.47 14.84 -9.21
CA TYR A 19 2.06 15.56 -10.33
C TYR A 19 0.97 16.28 -11.16
N ALA A 20 -0.04 15.53 -11.61
CA ALA A 20 -1.13 16.08 -12.41
C ALA A 20 -1.88 17.22 -11.69
N ALA A 21 -2.05 17.09 -10.37
CA ALA A 21 -2.67 18.16 -9.60
C ALA A 21 -1.80 19.40 -9.49
N ARG A 22 -0.50 19.22 -9.27
CA ARG A 22 0.43 20.34 -9.21
C ARG A 22 0.44 21.12 -10.52
N GLU A 23 0.47 20.41 -11.66
CA GLU A 23 0.39 21.01 -12.98
C GLU A 23 -0.93 21.75 -13.22
N ALA A 24 -2.06 21.14 -12.84
CA ALA A 24 -3.38 21.71 -13.13
C ALA A 24 -3.79 22.83 -12.16
N LEU A 25 -3.38 22.78 -10.91
CA LEU A 25 -3.89 23.64 -9.83
C LEU A 25 -2.82 24.56 -9.22
N GLY A 26 -1.57 24.41 -9.64
CA GLY A 26 -0.46 25.20 -9.11
C GLY A 26 -0.33 25.04 -7.59
N ASP A 27 -0.30 26.14 -6.86
CA ASP A 27 -0.15 26.16 -5.39
C ASP A 27 -1.43 25.77 -4.63
N ASN A 28 -2.55 25.57 -5.32
CA ASN A 28 -3.83 25.16 -4.71
C ASN A 28 -3.91 23.63 -4.48
N VAL A 29 -2.80 23.00 -4.18
CA VAL A 29 -2.68 21.57 -3.86
C VAL A 29 -2.06 21.40 -2.50
N LEU A 30 -2.71 20.58 -1.67
CA LEU A 30 -2.23 20.15 -0.37
C LEU A 30 -2.16 18.62 -0.34
N ALA A 31 -1.05 18.04 0.05
CA ALA A 31 -0.89 16.60 0.22
C ALA A 31 -1.04 16.21 1.69
N VAL A 32 -1.72 15.08 1.93
CA VAL A 32 -1.79 14.49 3.27
C VAL A 32 -1.34 13.03 3.20
N THR A 33 -0.36 12.67 4.00
CA THR A 33 0.05 11.28 4.21
C THR A 33 -0.51 10.80 5.54
N VAL A 34 -1.35 9.76 5.51
CA VAL A 34 -1.83 9.13 6.73
C VAL A 34 -0.91 7.96 7.09
N ARG A 35 -0.17 8.13 8.19
CA ARG A 35 0.72 7.10 8.73
C ARG A 35 -0.06 6.14 9.60
N THR A 36 0.06 4.86 9.29
CA THR A 36 -0.55 3.77 10.06
C THR A 36 0.46 2.67 10.33
N PRO A 37 0.24 1.80 11.32
CA PRO A 37 1.12 0.66 11.58
C PRO A 37 1.28 -0.31 10.40
N SER A 38 0.34 -0.33 9.46
CA SER A 38 0.38 -1.20 8.28
C SER A 38 0.92 -0.52 7.01
N TYR A 39 1.35 0.74 7.09
CA TYR A 39 1.92 1.47 5.95
C TYR A 39 3.42 1.24 5.87
N PRO A 40 3.96 0.67 4.79
CA PRO A 40 5.38 0.34 4.69
C PRO A 40 6.27 1.59 4.77
N GLY A 41 7.32 1.53 5.58
CA GLY A 41 8.21 2.67 5.81
C GLY A 41 8.99 3.12 4.57
N HIS A 42 9.31 2.21 3.64
CA HIS A 42 9.98 2.57 2.39
C HIS A 42 9.04 3.40 1.48
N GLU A 43 7.75 3.08 1.42
CA GLU A 43 6.77 3.88 0.67
C GLU A 43 6.62 5.31 1.22
N ALA A 44 6.73 5.46 2.55
CA ALA A 44 6.69 6.77 3.17
C ALA A 44 7.90 7.64 2.79
N ARG A 45 9.09 7.04 2.72
CA ARG A 45 10.31 7.75 2.30
C ARG A 45 10.21 8.24 0.86
N ASP A 46 9.72 7.37 -0.04
CA ASP A 46 9.55 7.70 -1.45
C ASP A 46 8.51 8.82 -1.65
N ALA A 47 7.37 8.74 -0.95
CA ALA A 47 6.36 9.79 -0.99
C ALA A 47 6.91 11.15 -0.51
N ALA A 48 7.66 11.16 0.59
CA ALA A 48 8.29 12.38 1.10
C ALA A 48 9.34 12.94 0.13
N GLN A 49 10.05 12.11 -0.62
CA GLN A 49 10.97 12.55 -1.67
C GLN A 49 10.21 13.26 -2.79
N LEU A 50 9.19 12.65 -3.35
CA LEU A 50 8.40 13.23 -4.44
C LEU A 50 7.76 14.57 -4.05
N LEU A 51 7.19 14.65 -2.84
CA LEU A 51 6.58 15.88 -2.36
C LEU A 51 7.57 17.04 -2.27
N ARG A 52 8.82 16.75 -1.88
CA ARG A 52 9.91 17.76 -1.90
C ARG A 52 10.25 18.20 -3.32
N GLU A 53 10.36 17.25 -4.27
CA GLU A 53 10.67 17.53 -5.67
C GLU A 53 9.57 18.38 -6.32
N LEU A 54 8.30 18.06 -6.07
CA LEU A 54 7.15 18.80 -6.58
C LEU A 54 6.83 20.10 -5.82
N LYS A 55 7.52 20.35 -4.68
CA LYS A 55 7.27 21.49 -3.80
C LYS A 55 5.80 21.64 -3.39
N ILE A 56 5.15 20.50 -3.09
CA ILE A 56 3.76 20.49 -2.64
C ILE A 56 3.72 20.63 -1.12
N PRO A 57 2.93 21.55 -0.55
CA PRO A 57 2.67 21.61 0.89
C PRO A 57 2.12 20.25 1.37
N HIS A 58 2.65 19.78 2.50
CA HIS A 58 2.41 18.42 2.94
C HIS A 58 2.21 18.33 4.44
N PHE A 59 1.20 17.58 4.85
CA PHE A 59 0.98 17.17 6.23
C PHE A 59 1.10 15.65 6.37
N GLU A 60 1.69 15.22 7.46
CA GLU A 60 1.74 13.84 7.88
C GLU A 60 0.95 13.68 9.17
N ILE A 61 -0.04 12.79 9.19
CA ILE A 61 -0.89 12.52 10.33
C ILE A 61 -0.81 11.04 10.72
N GLY A 62 -0.74 10.78 12.01
CA GLY A 62 -0.77 9.41 12.56
C GLY A 62 -2.20 8.99 12.87
N VAL A 63 -2.60 7.79 12.44
CA VAL A 63 -3.86 7.16 12.84
C VAL A 63 -3.57 5.80 13.43
N ASP A 64 -4.08 5.56 14.64
CA ASP A 64 -4.05 4.23 15.24
C ASP A 64 -5.07 3.31 14.56
N GLN A 65 -4.62 2.71 13.46
CA GLN A 65 -5.44 1.81 12.66
C GLN A 65 -5.89 0.56 13.44
N LEU A 66 -5.11 0.12 14.43
CA LEU A 66 -5.45 -1.05 15.23
C LEU A 66 -6.62 -0.78 16.19
N ALA A 67 -6.85 0.48 16.53
CA ALA A 67 -8.01 0.91 17.32
C ALA A 67 -9.29 1.08 16.48
N VAL A 68 -9.21 1.00 15.14
CA VAL A 68 -10.39 1.09 14.26
C VAL A 68 -11.23 -0.19 14.41
N PRO A 69 -12.49 -0.10 14.84
CA PRO A 69 -13.37 -1.27 14.96
C PRO A 69 -13.53 -2.00 13.62
N GLY A 70 -13.39 -3.30 13.61
CA GLY A 70 -13.47 -4.14 12.40
C GLY A 70 -12.16 -4.26 11.60
N PHE A 71 -11.10 -3.55 11.99
CA PHE A 71 -9.80 -3.69 11.33
C PHE A 71 -8.94 -4.81 11.91
N ALA A 72 -8.75 -4.82 13.23
CA ALA A 72 -7.86 -5.78 13.90
C ALA A 72 -8.37 -7.22 13.81
N GLU A 73 -9.67 -7.42 13.73
CA GLU A 73 -10.35 -8.69 13.55
C GLU A 73 -10.07 -9.33 12.19
N ASN A 74 -9.58 -8.54 11.23
CA ASN A 74 -9.15 -9.00 9.92
C ASN A 74 -10.22 -9.75 9.12
N GLY A 75 -11.46 -9.29 9.18
CA GLY A 75 -12.55 -9.80 8.37
C GLY A 75 -12.47 -9.33 6.90
N PRO A 76 -13.35 -9.87 6.02
CA PRO A 76 -13.40 -9.45 4.62
C PRO A 76 -13.58 -7.94 4.42
N GLU A 77 -14.38 -7.30 5.28
CA GLU A 77 -14.67 -5.87 5.22
C GLU A 77 -13.60 -4.96 5.87
N ARG A 78 -12.46 -5.51 6.35
CA ARG A 78 -11.44 -4.71 7.06
C ARG A 78 -10.99 -3.48 6.27
N CYS A 79 -10.90 -3.60 4.93
CA CYS A 79 -10.47 -2.49 4.07
C CYS A 79 -11.50 -1.37 4.01
N TYR A 80 -12.79 -1.69 4.15
CA TYR A 80 -13.86 -0.69 4.26
C TYR A 80 -13.70 0.12 5.55
N TYR A 81 -13.64 -0.56 6.71
CA TYR A 81 -13.50 0.12 8.01
C TYR A 81 -12.23 0.98 8.07
N CYS A 82 -11.12 0.43 7.60
CA CYS A 82 -9.85 1.14 7.54
C CYS A 82 -9.95 2.40 6.67
N LYS A 83 -10.34 2.26 5.40
CA LYS A 83 -10.42 3.40 4.48
C LYS A 83 -11.39 4.46 4.98
N ARG A 84 -12.54 4.05 5.51
CA ARG A 84 -13.51 4.98 6.07
C ARG A 84 -12.88 5.85 7.17
N ALA A 85 -12.28 5.24 8.19
CA ALA A 85 -11.65 5.98 9.29
C ALA A 85 -10.53 6.91 8.82
N LEU A 86 -9.66 6.43 7.90
CA LEU A 86 -8.57 7.25 7.38
C LEU A 86 -9.08 8.44 6.56
N PHE A 87 -10.07 8.22 5.69
CA PHE A 87 -10.61 9.30 4.86
C PHE A 87 -11.50 10.27 5.64
N GLU A 88 -12.20 9.83 6.70
CA GLU A 88 -12.90 10.73 7.62
C GLU A 88 -11.90 11.75 8.22
N THR A 89 -10.75 11.29 8.71
CA THR A 89 -9.69 12.18 9.21
C THR A 89 -9.18 13.15 8.12
N VAL A 90 -9.03 12.69 6.89
CA VAL A 90 -8.59 13.54 5.78
C VAL A 90 -9.65 14.57 5.39
N VAL A 91 -10.93 14.20 5.41
CA VAL A 91 -12.05 15.12 5.13
C VAL A 91 -12.15 16.21 6.21
N GLU A 92 -11.96 15.84 7.48
CA GLU A 92 -11.88 16.82 8.57
C GLU A 92 -10.76 17.83 8.34
N MET A 93 -9.56 17.36 7.97
CA MET A 93 -8.46 18.24 7.61
C MET A 93 -8.78 19.12 6.40
N ALA A 94 -9.43 18.57 5.36
CA ALA A 94 -9.87 19.35 4.20
C ALA A 94 -10.74 20.52 4.61
N GLY A 95 -11.66 20.30 5.55
CA GLY A 95 -12.49 21.36 6.12
C GLY A 95 -11.68 22.43 6.85
N MET A 96 -10.70 22.04 7.67
CA MET A 96 -9.83 22.98 8.40
C MET A 96 -8.98 23.85 7.47
N TYR A 97 -8.54 23.31 6.35
CA TYR A 97 -7.73 24.02 5.36
C TYR A 97 -8.55 24.61 4.19
N HIS A 98 -9.88 24.63 4.31
CA HIS A 98 -10.80 25.18 3.29
C HIS A 98 -10.60 24.55 1.91
N CYS A 99 -10.25 23.27 1.86
CA CYS A 99 -10.13 22.54 0.59
C CYS A 99 -11.51 22.18 0.06
N SER A 100 -11.74 22.40 -1.22
CA SER A 100 -13.05 22.17 -1.86
C SER A 100 -13.34 20.72 -2.15
N CYS A 101 -12.32 19.84 -2.24
CA CYS A 101 -12.51 18.41 -2.42
C CYS A 101 -11.30 17.60 -1.94
N VAL A 102 -11.55 16.33 -1.66
CA VAL A 102 -10.52 15.30 -1.41
C VAL A 102 -10.48 14.36 -2.60
N ALA A 103 -9.28 13.95 -3.03
CA ALA A 103 -9.11 13.02 -4.13
C ALA A 103 -8.20 11.85 -3.74
N ASP A 104 -8.42 10.68 -4.37
CA ASP A 104 -7.58 9.49 -4.25
C ASP A 104 -7.07 9.00 -5.61
N GLY A 105 -6.12 8.07 -5.61
CA GLY A 105 -5.49 7.50 -6.81
C GLY A 105 -6.20 6.26 -7.37
N SER A 106 -7.46 6.02 -7.09
CA SER A 106 -8.20 4.91 -7.70
C SER A 106 -8.32 5.09 -9.21
N ASN A 107 -8.24 3.99 -9.95
CA ASN A 107 -8.28 3.93 -11.42
C ASN A 107 -9.35 2.92 -11.88
N ILE A 108 -9.55 2.76 -13.19
CA ILE A 108 -10.63 1.91 -13.73
C ILE A 108 -10.43 0.41 -13.41
N ASP A 109 -9.19 -0.07 -13.30
CA ASP A 109 -8.92 -1.48 -12.99
C ASP A 109 -9.35 -1.86 -11.57
N ASP A 110 -9.59 -0.86 -10.70
CA ASP A 110 -10.09 -1.09 -9.34
C ASP A 110 -11.58 -1.50 -9.30
N GLU A 111 -12.32 -1.36 -10.41
CA GLU A 111 -13.77 -1.70 -10.49
C GLU A 111 -14.02 -3.20 -10.64
N GLY A 112 -13.06 -3.96 -11.19
CA GLY A 112 -13.18 -5.40 -11.43
C GLY A 112 -12.75 -6.31 -10.27
N ASP A 113 -12.29 -5.77 -9.16
CA ASP A 113 -11.71 -6.50 -8.04
C ASP A 113 -12.55 -6.38 -6.76
N TYR A 114 -12.44 -7.38 -5.86
CA TYR A 114 -13.04 -7.30 -4.53
C TYR A 114 -12.36 -6.21 -3.70
N ARG A 115 -12.93 -5.02 -3.70
CA ARG A 115 -12.37 -3.85 -3.01
C ARG A 115 -13.40 -3.14 -2.12
N PRO A 116 -13.72 -3.69 -0.96
CA PRO A 116 -14.72 -3.11 -0.04
C PRO A 116 -14.39 -1.66 0.35
N GLY A 117 -13.11 -1.26 0.31
CA GLY A 117 -12.70 0.13 0.55
C GLY A 117 -13.21 1.14 -0.48
N MET A 118 -13.63 0.73 -1.68
CA MET A 118 -14.24 1.64 -2.69
C MET A 118 -15.59 2.17 -2.24
N LYS A 119 -16.34 1.37 -1.47
CA LYS A 119 -17.60 1.80 -0.87
C LYS A 119 -17.39 2.99 0.09
N ALA A 120 -16.36 2.94 0.94
CA ALA A 120 -16.05 4.04 1.85
C ALA A 120 -15.68 5.33 1.10
N ILE A 121 -14.93 5.24 0.00
CA ILE A 121 -14.57 6.38 -0.87
C ILE A 121 -15.85 7.03 -1.44
N ALA A 122 -16.77 6.22 -1.96
CA ALA A 122 -18.02 6.71 -2.54
C ALA A 122 -18.93 7.37 -1.47
N GLU A 123 -19.08 6.75 -0.29
CA GLU A 123 -19.88 7.28 0.82
C GLU A 123 -19.37 8.64 1.33
N LEU A 124 -18.06 8.85 1.33
CA LEU A 124 -17.42 10.09 1.77
C LEU A 124 -17.26 11.14 0.67
N GLY A 125 -17.74 10.87 -0.54
CA GLY A 125 -17.68 11.81 -1.66
C GLY A 125 -16.27 12.11 -2.16
N ILE A 126 -15.32 11.19 -1.92
CA ILE A 126 -13.93 11.31 -2.37
C ILE A 126 -13.88 11.20 -3.91
N LYS A 127 -13.19 12.11 -4.56
CA LYS A 127 -13.00 12.08 -6.01
C LYS A 127 -11.91 11.12 -6.41
N SER A 128 -12.13 10.40 -7.51
CA SER A 128 -11.14 9.50 -8.11
C SER A 128 -10.87 9.91 -9.56
N PRO A 129 -10.06 10.97 -9.80
CA PRO A 129 -9.92 11.59 -11.13
C PRO A 129 -9.50 10.61 -12.22
N PHE A 130 -8.62 9.68 -11.95
CA PHE A 130 -8.19 8.69 -12.94
C PHE A 130 -9.29 7.72 -13.32
N ARG A 131 -10.12 7.32 -12.35
CA ARG A 131 -11.31 6.50 -12.62
C ARG A 131 -12.37 7.29 -13.40
N GLU A 132 -12.61 8.54 -13.04
CA GLU A 132 -13.58 9.41 -13.70
C GLU A 132 -13.27 9.62 -15.20
N VAL A 133 -11.98 9.64 -15.56
CA VAL A 133 -11.53 9.75 -16.97
C VAL A 133 -11.22 8.40 -17.62
N GLY A 134 -11.46 7.28 -16.93
CA GLY A 134 -11.31 5.93 -17.47
C GLY A 134 -9.86 5.46 -17.66
N LEU A 135 -8.86 6.04 -16.95
CA LEU A 135 -7.47 5.62 -17.06
C LEU A 135 -7.23 4.28 -16.38
N THR A 136 -6.55 3.39 -17.09
CA THR A 136 -6.01 2.13 -16.58
C THR A 136 -4.71 2.38 -15.81
N LYS A 137 -4.33 1.39 -14.99
CA LYS A 137 -3.06 1.39 -14.27
C LYS A 137 -1.85 1.42 -15.23
N GLU A 138 -1.94 0.72 -16.35
CA GLU A 138 -0.91 0.70 -17.37
C GLU A 138 -0.72 2.09 -17.99
N GLU A 139 -1.80 2.75 -18.40
CA GLU A 139 -1.76 4.12 -18.93
C GLU A 139 -1.20 5.12 -17.92
N VAL A 140 -1.58 5.00 -16.64
CA VAL A 140 -1.00 5.85 -15.58
C VAL A 140 0.51 5.63 -15.44
N ARG A 141 1.00 4.39 -15.57
CA ARG A 141 2.43 4.09 -15.55
C ARG A 141 3.16 4.63 -16.78
N LEU A 142 2.58 4.51 -17.97
CA LEU A 142 3.13 5.09 -19.20
C LEU A 142 3.26 6.61 -19.08
N LEU A 143 2.21 7.29 -18.62
CA LEU A 143 2.24 8.72 -18.35
C LEU A 143 3.29 9.09 -17.28
N SER A 144 3.43 8.28 -16.22
CA SER A 144 4.45 8.51 -15.19
C SER A 144 5.86 8.41 -15.74
N ARG A 145 6.09 7.50 -16.69
CA ARG A 145 7.36 7.35 -17.38
C ARG A 145 7.65 8.53 -18.31
N GLU A 146 6.64 9.00 -19.06
CA GLU A 146 6.75 10.14 -19.96
C GLU A 146 7.13 11.43 -19.20
N PHE A 147 6.61 11.59 -17.99
CA PHE A 147 6.96 12.71 -17.11
C PHE A 147 8.13 12.43 -16.16
N GLU A 148 8.92 11.40 -16.45
CA GLU A 148 10.16 11.04 -15.73
C GLU A 148 10.01 10.88 -14.22
N LEU A 149 8.81 10.48 -13.74
CA LEU A 149 8.60 10.22 -12.32
C LEU A 149 9.40 8.97 -11.90
N PHE A 150 10.29 9.08 -10.94
CA PHE A 150 11.19 7.99 -10.52
C PHE A 150 10.46 6.73 -10.00
N THR A 151 9.15 6.85 -9.73
CA THR A 151 8.30 5.77 -9.22
C THR A 151 7.55 5.00 -10.30
N TRP A 152 7.71 5.33 -11.60
CA TRP A 152 6.91 4.79 -12.71
C TRP A 152 6.90 3.26 -12.81
N ASN A 153 8.03 2.61 -12.48
CA ASN A 153 8.20 1.15 -12.60
C ASN A 153 8.22 0.42 -11.25
N LYS A 154 7.91 1.12 -10.15
CA LYS A 154 7.91 0.48 -8.84
C LYS A 154 6.79 -0.57 -8.73
N PRO A 155 7.07 -1.73 -8.11
CA PRO A 155 6.04 -2.71 -7.79
C PRO A 155 4.96 -2.13 -6.89
N SER A 156 3.77 -2.70 -6.97
CA SER A 156 2.69 -2.36 -6.04
C SER A 156 2.97 -2.96 -4.67
N TYR A 157 3.13 -2.11 -3.67
CA TYR A 157 3.23 -2.53 -2.27
C TYR A 157 1.89 -2.27 -1.57
N ALA A 158 1.07 -3.32 -1.48
CA ALA A 158 -0.16 -3.23 -0.70
C ALA A 158 0.14 -3.12 0.80
N CYS A 159 -0.85 -2.65 1.57
CA CYS A 159 -0.84 -2.57 3.02
C CYS A 159 -0.30 -3.86 3.68
N LEU A 160 0.59 -3.77 4.67
CA LEU A 160 1.17 -4.93 5.38
C LEU A 160 0.12 -5.86 6.00
N ALA A 161 -1.05 -5.33 6.37
CA ALA A 161 -2.14 -6.15 6.88
C ALA A 161 -2.62 -7.22 5.87
N SER A 162 -2.41 -7.01 4.56
CA SER A 162 -2.73 -8.00 3.53
C SER A 162 -1.82 -9.24 3.55
N ARG A 163 -0.78 -9.25 4.38
CA ARG A 163 0.12 -10.41 4.57
C ARG A 163 -0.39 -11.37 5.64
N ILE A 164 -1.41 -10.96 6.39
CA ILE A 164 -2.01 -11.76 7.47
C ILE A 164 -3.29 -12.39 6.92
N PRO A 165 -3.47 -13.73 7.00
CA PRO A 165 -4.66 -14.43 6.51
C PRO A 165 -5.94 -13.88 7.13
N TYR A 166 -7.02 -13.84 6.35
CA TYR A 166 -8.32 -13.44 6.87
C TYR A 166 -8.73 -14.29 8.07
N GLY A 167 -9.30 -13.64 9.10
CA GLY A 167 -9.67 -14.26 10.36
C GLY A 167 -8.53 -14.40 11.39
N GLU A 168 -7.27 -14.17 10.99
CA GLU A 168 -6.18 -14.02 11.95
C GLU A 168 -6.08 -12.56 12.42
N VAL A 169 -6.07 -12.35 13.74
CA VAL A 169 -5.97 -11.00 14.34
C VAL A 169 -4.69 -10.28 13.88
N ILE A 170 -4.87 -9.04 13.44
CA ILE A 170 -3.78 -8.12 13.10
C ILE A 170 -3.26 -7.51 14.40
N THR A 171 -1.96 -7.63 14.64
CA THR A 171 -1.29 -7.02 15.79
C THR A 171 -0.10 -6.17 15.35
N ALA A 172 0.27 -5.20 16.17
CA ALA A 172 1.47 -4.39 15.92
C ALA A 172 2.72 -5.26 15.78
N GLU A 173 2.87 -6.32 16.60
CA GLU A 173 3.97 -7.26 16.51
C GLU A 173 4.05 -7.94 15.13
N LYS A 174 2.91 -8.50 14.65
CA LYS A 174 2.87 -9.15 13.32
C LYS A 174 3.24 -8.17 12.20
N LEU A 175 2.72 -6.94 12.25
CA LEU A 175 3.03 -5.91 11.24
C LEU A 175 4.51 -5.55 11.24
N GLN A 176 5.13 -5.38 12.42
CA GLN A 176 6.56 -5.13 12.55
C GLN A 176 7.42 -6.30 12.04
N MET A 177 7.03 -7.55 12.36
CA MET A 177 7.70 -8.74 11.85
C MET A 177 7.68 -8.79 10.31
N ILE A 178 6.52 -8.51 9.71
CA ILE A 178 6.35 -8.49 8.26
C ILE A 178 7.19 -7.38 7.64
N GLU A 179 7.11 -6.15 8.16
CA GLU A 179 7.87 -5.02 7.65
C GLU A 179 9.38 -5.27 7.69
N ALA A 180 9.89 -5.76 8.82
CA ALA A 180 11.30 -6.09 8.95
C ALA A 180 11.72 -7.18 7.94
N ALA A 181 10.90 -8.22 7.75
CA ALA A 181 11.19 -9.29 6.81
C ALA A 181 11.14 -8.83 5.34
N GLU A 182 10.15 -8.03 4.95
CA GLU A 182 10.06 -7.47 3.60
C GLU A 182 11.20 -6.48 3.33
N GLN A 183 11.61 -5.65 4.31
CA GLN A 183 12.76 -4.76 4.17
C GLN A 183 14.06 -5.55 3.95
N ILE A 184 14.28 -6.66 4.64
CA ILE A 184 15.43 -7.54 4.42
C ILE A 184 15.47 -8.06 2.99
N LEU A 185 14.34 -8.48 2.43
CA LEU A 185 14.27 -8.95 1.04
C LEU A 185 14.53 -7.82 0.05
N LEU A 186 14.02 -6.61 0.31
CA LEU A 186 14.31 -5.41 -0.49
C LEU A 186 15.81 -5.10 -0.50
N ASP A 187 16.46 -5.10 0.67
CA ASP A 187 17.90 -4.84 0.82
C ASP A 187 18.76 -5.91 0.10
N LEU A 188 18.21 -7.12 -0.08
CA LEU A 188 18.83 -8.20 -0.86
C LEU A 188 18.51 -8.13 -2.35
N GLY A 189 17.76 -7.12 -2.79
CA GLY A 189 17.44 -6.87 -4.20
C GLY A 189 16.22 -7.63 -4.74
N PHE A 190 15.33 -8.13 -3.87
CA PHE A 190 14.06 -8.72 -4.27
C PHE A 190 12.95 -7.65 -4.21
N ALA A 191 12.67 -7.00 -5.34
CA ALA A 191 11.67 -5.93 -5.40
C ALA A 191 10.23 -6.46 -5.43
N GLU A 192 9.97 -7.53 -6.19
CA GLU A 192 8.66 -8.16 -6.28
C GLU A 192 8.58 -9.34 -5.31
N MET A 193 8.03 -9.06 -4.13
CA MET A 193 7.96 -10.06 -3.06
C MET A 193 6.81 -9.78 -2.10
N ARG A 194 6.43 -10.79 -1.32
CA ARG A 194 5.56 -10.69 -0.14
C ARG A 194 6.03 -11.66 0.93
N VAL A 195 5.88 -11.26 2.19
CA VAL A 195 6.10 -12.15 3.34
C VAL A 195 4.77 -12.35 4.06
N ARG A 196 4.12 -13.50 3.80
CA ARG A 196 2.88 -13.87 4.48
C ARG A 196 3.18 -14.36 5.88
N CYS A 197 2.41 -13.86 6.85
CA CYS A 197 2.58 -14.16 8.26
C CYS A 197 1.48 -15.12 8.73
N HIS A 198 1.82 -16.40 8.88
CA HIS A 198 0.96 -17.43 9.47
C HIS A 198 1.44 -17.70 10.91
N GLY A 199 0.97 -16.85 11.85
CA GLY A 199 1.49 -16.89 13.22
C GLY A 199 2.99 -16.62 13.29
N LYS A 200 3.78 -17.64 13.61
CA LYS A 200 5.27 -17.56 13.64
C LYS A 200 5.95 -18.16 12.40
N LEU A 201 5.19 -18.50 11.36
CA LEU A 201 5.70 -18.96 10.07
C LEU A 201 5.69 -17.81 9.07
N ALA A 202 6.84 -17.50 8.48
CA ALA A 202 6.96 -16.66 7.29
C ALA A 202 6.86 -17.52 6.02
N ARG A 203 5.89 -17.23 5.14
CA ARG A 203 5.83 -17.76 3.78
C ARG A 203 6.27 -16.69 2.81
N ILE A 204 7.41 -16.88 2.17
CA ILE A 204 7.98 -15.93 1.22
C ILE A 204 7.40 -16.21 -0.16
N GLU A 205 6.84 -15.20 -0.78
CA GLU A 205 6.44 -15.17 -2.18
C GLU A 205 7.40 -14.21 -2.91
N VAL A 206 8.04 -14.66 -3.98
CA VAL A 206 8.90 -13.85 -4.87
C VAL A 206 8.53 -14.15 -6.33
N ALA A 207 8.95 -13.30 -7.25
CA ALA A 207 8.77 -13.60 -8.68
C ALA A 207 9.34 -15.00 -9.00
N GLU A 208 8.64 -15.78 -9.83
CA GLU A 208 9.03 -17.16 -10.20
C GLU A 208 10.48 -17.23 -10.69
N SER A 209 10.89 -16.25 -11.49
CA SER A 209 12.25 -16.16 -12.06
C SER A 209 13.39 -16.08 -11.05
N VAL A 210 13.09 -15.77 -9.76
CA VAL A 210 14.11 -15.63 -8.71
C VAL A 210 13.99 -16.68 -7.60
N ILE A 211 13.09 -17.66 -7.74
CA ILE A 211 12.91 -18.77 -6.76
C ILE A 211 14.23 -19.54 -6.58
N GLU A 212 14.89 -19.92 -7.64
CA GLU A 212 16.18 -20.63 -7.57
C GLU A 212 17.26 -19.77 -6.89
N LYS A 213 17.28 -18.48 -7.16
CA LYS A 213 18.24 -17.55 -6.55
C LYS A 213 18.07 -17.46 -5.05
N ILE A 214 16.83 -17.29 -4.55
CA ILE A 214 16.58 -17.16 -3.10
C ILE A 214 16.86 -18.47 -2.35
N ALA A 215 16.70 -19.62 -3.00
CA ALA A 215 16.94 -20.94 -2.43
C ALA A 215 18.44 -21.30 -2.31
N GLN A 216 19.35 -20.52 -2.90
CA GLN A 216 20.80 -20.78 -2.83
C GLN A 216 21.32 -20.83 -1.39
N PRO A 217 22.24 -21.73 -1.02
CA PRO A 217 22.63 -21.98 0.36
C PRO A 217 23.10 -20.78 1.16
N GLN A 218 23.84 -19.87 0.51
CA GLN A 218 24.36 -18.68 1.19
C GLN A 218 23.25 -17.68 1.47
N LEU A 219 22.34 -17.45 0.50
CA LEU A 219 21.27 -16.46 0.60
C LEU A 219 20.18 -16.92 1.57
N ARG A 220 19.73 -18.18 1.46
CA ARG A 220 18.73 -18.74 2.37
C ARG A 220 19.16 -18.70 3.85
N ARG A 221 20.47 -18.93 4.15
CA ARG A 221 20.97 -18.83 5.52
C ARG A 221 20.84 -17.40 6.07
N LYS A 222 21.22 -16.39 5.27
CA LYS A 222 21.08 -14.98 5.64
C LYS A 222 19.62 -14.63 5.92
N ILE A 223 18.71 -15.04 5.02
CA ILE A 223 17.28 -14.79 5.15
C ILE A 223 16.73 -15.44 6.41
N VAL A 224 17.00 -16.73 6.63
CA VAL A 224 16.51 -17.46 7.82
C VAL A 224 17.00 -16.81 9.11
N GLU A 225 18.29 -16.44 9.19
CA GLU A 225 18.86 -15.78 10.36
C GLU A 225 18.19 -14.41 10.61
N ALA A 226 18.02 -13.61 9.57
CA ALA A 226 17.44 -12.29 9.67
C ALA A 226 15.93 -12.34 10.02
N PHE A 227 15.18 -13.29 9.45
CA PHE A 227 13.77 -13.49 9.75
C PHE A 227 13.53 -13.99 11.18
N ARG A 228 14.45 -14.82 11.70
CA ARG A 228 14.41 -15.19 13.12
C ARG A 228 14.61 -14.00 14.04
N LYS A 229 15.52 -13.09 13.69
CA LYS A 229 15.70 -11.82 14.43
C LYS A 229 14.46 -10.93 14.34
N ALA A 230 13.73 -10.97 13.22
CA ALA A 230 12.46 -10.27 13.06
C ALA A 230 11.28 -10.90 13.84
N GLY A 231 11.45 -12.11 14.44
CA GLY A 231 10.45 -12.73 15.30
C GLY A 231 9.80 -14.01 14.73
N PHE A 232 10.13 -14.42 13.50
CA PHE A 232 9.63 -15.67 12.92
C PHE A 232 10.42 -16.89 13.45
N LEU A 233 9.72 -18.01 13.67
CA LEU A 233 10.36 -19.28 14.03
C LEU A 233 10.66 -20.13 12.80
N TYR A 234 9.78 -20.11 11.83
CA TYR A 234 9.86 -20.89 10.60
C TYR A 234 9.86 -19.98 9.39
N VAL A 235 10.60 -20.36 8.36
CA VAL A 235 10.67 -19.66 7.09
C VAL A 235 10.46 -20.66 5.97
N SER A 236 9.47 -20.45 5.13
CA SER A 236 9.15 -21.25 3.96
C SER A 236 9.19 -20.40 2.69
N LEU A 237 9.32 -21.03 1.56
CA LEU A 237 9.22 -20.43 0.23
C LEU A 237 7.96 -20.97 -0.45
N ASP A 238 7.16 -20.10 -1.02
CA ASP A 238 6.04 -20.49 -1.84
C ASP A 238 6.55 -20.94 -3.22
N LEU A 239 6.18 -22.15 -3.64
CA LEU A 239 6.65 -22.74 -4.90
C LEU A 239 5.94 -22.15 -6.13
N GLU A 240 4.75 -21.58 -5.97
CA GLU A 240 4.04 -20.85 -7.03
C GLU A 240 4.57 -19.42 -7.22
N GLY A 241 5.33 -18.92 -6.24
CA GLY A 241 5.84 -17.57 -6.25
C GLY A 241 4.80 -16.50 -5.96
N PHE A 242 5.10 -15.26 -6.35
CA PHE A 242 4.22 -14.12 -6.12
C PHE A 242 3.05 -14.10 -7.11
N ARG A 243 1.83 -14.07 -6.57
CA ARG A 243 0.59 -13.85 -7.32
C ARG A 243 -0.21 -12.71 -6.68
N SER A 244 -0.61 -11.73 -7.52
CA SER A 244 -1.48 -10.66 -7.04
C SER A 244 -2.83 -11.25 -6.61
N GLY A 245 -3.32 -10.85 -5.43
CA GLY A 245 -4.62 -11.32 -4.93
C GLY A 245 -4.63 -12.72 -4.28
N SER A 246 -3.50 -13.43 -4.18
CA SER A 246 -3.44 -14.81 -3.63
C SER A 246 -4.08 -14.98 -2.24
N MET A 247 -4.18 -13.92 -1.44
CA MET A 247 -4.89 -13.97 -0.15
C MET A 247 -6.41 -14.01 -0.27
N ASN A 248 -6.97 -13.64 -1.43
CA ASN A 248 -8.41 -13.68 -1.68
C ASN A 248 -8.90 -15.09 -2.06
N ASP A 249 -7.98 -16.00 -2.41
CA ASP A 249 -8.31 -17.40 -2.73
C ASP A 249 -9.13 -18.05 -1.58
N THR A 250 -8.84 -17.67 -0.33
CA THR A 250 -9.60 -18.15 0.84
C THR A 250 -11.01 -17.58 0.98
N LEU A 251 -11.38 -16.57 0.19
CA LEU A 251 -12.73 -15.96 0.17
C LEU A 251 -13.64 -16.61 -0.89
N THR A 252 -13.06 -17.26 -1.89
CA THR A 252 -13.79 -17.85 -3.03
C THR A 252 -14.23 -19.29 -2.77
N ASP A 253 -13.68 -19.96 -1.75
CA ASP A 253 -14.00 -21.33 -1.36
C ASP A 253 -15.21 -21.45 -0.39
N LYS A 254 -16.16 -20.49 -0.44
CA LYS A 254 -17.40 -20.55 0.35
C LYS A 254 -18.63 -20.47 -0.51
#